data_fa7216a2981d539040a0fb4f314dfb63
#
_entry.id   fa7216a2981d539040a0fb4f314dfb63
#
_cell.length_a   1.000
_cell.length_b   1.000
_cell.length_c   1.000
_cell.angle_alpha   90.00
_cell.angle_beta   90.00
_cell.angle_gamma   90.00
#
_symmetry.space_group_name_H-M   'P 1'
#
loop_
_entity.id
_entity.type
_entity.pdbx_description
1 polymer ?
#
loop_
_entity_poly.entity_id
_entity_poly.type
_entity_poly.pdbx_seq_one_letter_code
_entity_poly.pdbx_strand_id
1 'polypeptide(L)'
;SIIQISYIKAGLDGSEVSRNIFINPGRPIPPLIQELTSITDEMVKTAPKFKDIAKELEREFAGCDFAGYNSNKFDIPMLAEEFLRSGIDFDFSKVRLIDASVIFRKMERRNLAAAYKFYCGRKLEDDFQAHLADQDTMATWKVLQAELDMYAPEKQEEEDRKLENDMDVIAEFCKPDSPNVDFAGRIAWGTVKGPDGKPLLNPDGSERQVEVFNFGKYKDIPVAEVLRRDPGYYSWI
;
A
#
# COMPACT_ATOMS: atom_id res chain seq x y z
N SER A 1 1.05 18.31 -1.58
CA SER A 1 0.57 19.13 -2.72
C SER A 1 0.74 18.37 -4.02
N ILE A 2 -0.20 18.50 -4.92
CA ILE A 2 -0.16 17.95 -6.27
C ILE A 2 0.86 18.74 -7.10
N ILE A 3 1.69 18.03 -7.88
CA ILE A 3 2.64 18.64 -8.84
C ILE A 3 2.29 18.31 -10.29
N GLN A 4 1.41 17.32 -10.49
CA GLN A 4 0.86 16.95 -11.80
C GLN A 4 -0.50 16.29 -11.60
N ILE A 5 -1.45 16.58 -12.47
CA ILE A 5 -2.73 15.86 -12.61
C ILE A 5 -2.81 15.29 -13.99
N SER A 6 -3.05 13.99 -14.10
CA SER A 6 -3.34 13.33 -15.37
C SER A 6 -4.59 12.47 -15.21
N TYR A 7 -5.50 12.60 -16.17
CA TYR A 7 -6.73 11.81 -16.21
C TYR A 7 -7.24 11.60 -17.64
N ILE A 8 -8.03 10.56 -17.79
CA ILE A 8 -8.81 10.29 -19.00
C ILE A 8 -10.29 10.39 -18.60
N LYS A 9 -11.04 11.26 -19.27
CA LYS A 9 -12.48 11.34 -19.14
C LYS A 9 -13.11 10.53 -20.26
N ALA A 10 -13.78 9.42 -19.88
CA ALA A 10 -14.48 8.55 -20.80
C ALA A 10 -16.00 8.85 -20.77
N GLY A 11 -16.57 9.08 -21.92
CA GLY A 11 -18.01 9.27 -22.09
C GLY A 11 -18.75 7.94 -22.31
N LEU A 12 -20.05 7.92 -22.01
CA LEU A 12 -20.90 6.75 -22.27
C LEU A 12 -21.04 6.42 -23.77
N ASP A 13 -20.73 7.37 -24.63
CA ASP A 13 -20.71 7.23 -26.08
C ASP A 13 -19.39 6.66 -26.61
N GLY A 14 -18.44 6.30 -25.72
CA GLY A 14 -17.12 5.80 -26.04
C GLY A 14 -16.11 6.91 -26.36
N SER A 15 -16.47 8.18 -26.19
CA SER A 15 -15.51 9.28 -26.30
C SER A 15 -14.50 9.28 -25.17
N GLU A 16 -13.27 9.66 -25.46
CA GLU A 16 -12.20 9.79 -24.48
C GLU A 16 -11.49 11.13 -24.63
N VAL A 17 -11.29 11.82 -23.52
CA VAL A 17 -10.50 13.06 -23.46
C VAL A 17 -9.40 12.88 -22.43
N SER A 18 -8.15 12.92 -22.86
CA SER A 18 -6.98 12.86 -22.00
C SER A 18 -6.52 14.26 -21.63
N ARG A 19 -6.23 14.47 -20.37
CA ARG A 19 -5.62 15.70 -19.83
C ARG A 19 -4.40 15.36 -19.01
N ASN A 20 -3.35 16.18 -19.17
CA ASN A 20 -2.13 16.12 -18.37
C ASN A 20 -1.69 17.55 -18.07
N ILE A 21 -1.70 17.92 -16.79
CA ILE A 21 -1.50 19.29 -16.33
C ILE A 21 -0.43 19.29 -15.25
N PHE A 22 0.66 20.02 -15.47
CA PHE A 22 1.61 20.33 -14.38
C PHE A 22 1.00 21.37 -13.43
N ILE A 23 1.30 21.22 -12.15
CA ILE A 23 0.78 22.10 -11.09
C ILE A 23 1.97 22.68 -10.33
N ASN A 24 1.98 23.99 -10.17
CA ASN A 24 2.96 24.65 -9.31
C ASN A 24 2.55 24.49 -7.83
N PRO A 25 3.31 23.71 -7.03
CA PRO A 25 2.97 23.49 -5.63
C PRO A 25 3.19 24.72 -4.74
N GLY A 26 3.80 25.80 -5.27
CA GLY A 26 4.13 27.00 -4.52
C GLY A 26 5.27 26.83 -3.50
N ARG A 27 5.99 25.73 -3.56
CA ARG A 27 7.14 25.39 -2.70
C ARG A 27 8.08 24.46 -3.47
N PRO A 28 9.37 24.37 -3.09
CA PRO A 28 10.30 23.43 -3.72
C PRO A 28 9.82 21.98 -3.61
N ILE A 29 10.02 21.23 -4.68
CA ILE A 29 9.74 19.78 -4.72
C ILE A 29 10.94 19.08 -4.05
N PRO A 30 10.71 18.22 -3.03
CA PRO A 30 11.78 17.47 -2.39
C PRO A 30 12.61 16.67 -3.41
N PRO A 31 13.96 16.61 -3.25
CA PRO A 31 14.84 15.92 -4.21
C PRO A 31 14.41 14.47 -4.52
N LEU A 32 14.03 13.73 -3.48
CA LEU A 32 13.53 12.35 -3.64
C LEU A 32 12.29 12.27 -4.55
N ILE A 33 11.39 13.26 -4.46
CA ILE A 33 10.19 13.30 -5.30
C ILE A 33 10.55 13.68 -6.74
N GLN A 34 11.51 14.59 -6.94
CA GLN A 34 12.01 14.92 -8.28
C GLN A 34 12.66 13.69 -8.94
N GLU A 35 13.44 12.92 -8.19
CA GLU A 35 14.06 11.67 -8.67
C GLU A 35 12.99 10.62 -9.04
N LEU A 36 12.01 10.39 -8.15
CA LEU A 36 10.95 9.41 -8.34
C LEU A 36 10.03 9.75 -9.53
N THR A 37 9.68 11.03 -9.69
CA THR A 37 8.67 11.47 -10.68
C THR A 37 9.28 12.03 -11.94
N SER A 38 10.58 12.33 -11.95
CA SER A 38 11.30 13.10 -12.98
C SER A 38 10.72 14.51 -13.20
N ILE A 39 9.92 15.03 -12.26
CA ILE A 39 9.34 16.38 -12.31
C ILE A 39 10.19 17.31 -11.46
N THR A 40 10.80 18.31 -12.11
CA THR A 40 11.67 19.29 -11.47
C THR A 40 10.93 20.59 -11.12
N ASP A 41 11.49 21.38 -10.21
CA ASP A 41 10.96 22.72 -9.89
C ASP A 41 10.84 23.61 -11.13
N GLU A 42 11.79 23.51 -12.07
CA GLU A 42 11.78 24.30 -13.31
C GLU A 42 10.59 23.94 -14.21
N MET A 43 10.21 22.65 -14.28
CA MET A 43 9.06 22.20 -15.10
C MET A 43 7.73 22.74 -14.60
N VAL A 44 7.59 22.95 -13.28
CA VAL A 44 6.32 23.42 -12.68
C VAL A 44 6.31 24.92 -12.39
N LYS A 45 7.41 25.62 -12.60
CA LYS A 45 7.60 27.03 -12.24
C LYS A 45 6.55 27.96 -12.86
N THR A 46 6.23 27.76 -14.11
CA THR A 46 5.25 28.54 -14.88
C THR A 46 3.87 27.91 -14.92
N ALA A 47 3.71 26.71 -14.33
CA ALA A 47 2.43 26.01 -14.29
C ALA A 47 1.44 26.74 -13.34
N PRO A 48 0.12 26.60 -13.58
CA PRO A 48 -0.88 27.14 -12.69
C PRO A 48 -0.80 26.48 -11.32
N LYS A 49 -1.17 27.20 -10.27
CA LYS A 49 -1.43 26.58 -8.96
C LYS A 49 -2.74 25.81 -9.01
N PHE A 50 -2.89 24.80 -8.14
CA PHE A 50 -4.13 24.02 -8.09
C PHE A 50 -5.37 24.91 -7.96
N LYS A 51 -5.35 25.90 -7.08
CA LYS A 51 -6.46 26.86 -6.88
C LYS A 51 -6.89 27.61 -8.15
N ASP A 52 -5.97 27.81 -9.09
CA ASP A 52 -6.25 28.57 -10.31
C ASP A 52 -7.10 27.78 -11.31
N ILE A 53 -7.00 26.42 -11.25
CA ILE A 53 -7.73 25.50 -12.12
C ILE A 53 -8.81 24.69 -11.38
N ALA A 54 -8.90 24.84 -10.05
CA ALA A 54 -9.77 24.01 -9.22
C ALA A 54 -11.26 24.10 -9.64
N LYS A 55 -11.76 25.27 -10.02
CA LYS A 55 -13.13 25.44 -10.52
C LYS A 55 -13.37 24.81 -11.90
N GLU A 56 -12.34 24.74 -12.73
CA GLU A 56 -12.42 24.04 -14.02
C GLU A 56 -12.49 22.54 -13.76
N LEU A 57 -11.62 22.01 -12.90
CA LEU A 57 -11.61 20.59 -12.53
C LEU A 57 -12.91 20.18 -11.84
N GLU A 58 -13.46 21.00 -10.94
CA GLU A 58 -14.76 20.75 -10.32
C GLU A 58 -15.86 20.54 -11.39
N ARG A 59 -15.92 21.43 -12.38
CA ARG A 59 -16.90 21.33 -13.48
C ARG A 59 -16.66 20.12 -14.36
N GLU A 60 -15.39 19.81 -14.67
CA GLU A 60 -15.04 18.64 -15.48
C GLU A 60 -15.38 17.32 -14.78
N PHE A 61 -15.22 17.27 -13.46
CA PHE A 61 -15.48 16.07 -12.66
C PHE A 61 -16.92 15.95 -12.17
N ALA A 62 -17.72 17.00 -12.33
CA ALA A 62 -19.13 16.96 -11.93
C ALA A 62 -19.88 15.82 -12.63
N GLY A 63 -20.51 14.96 -11.85
CA GLY A 63 -21.28 13.80 -12.34
C GLY A 63 -20.43 12.66 -12.89
N CYS A 64 -19.10 12.70 -12.72
CA CYS A 64 -18.22 11.60 -13.08
C CYS A 64 -17.98 10.68 -11.90
N ASP A 65 -17.82 9.38 -12.17
CA ASP A 65 -17.22 8.44 -11.25
C ASP A 65 -15.68 8.46 -11.42
N PHE A 66 -14.96 8.07 -10.39
CA PHE A 66 -13.48 8.05 -10.43
C PHE A 66 -12.96 6.63 -10.44
N ALA A 67 -12.01 6.36 -11.32
CA ALA A 67 -11.29 5.11 -11.37
C ALA A 67 -9.77 5.37 -11.29
N GLY A 68 -9.03 4.48 -10.62
CA GLY A 68 -7.58 4.55 -10.52
C GLY A 68 -6.97 3.29 -9.94
N TYR A 69 -5.67 3.30 -9.71
CA TYR A 69 -4.95 2.22 -9.06
C TYR A 69 -4.38 2.70 -7.72
N ASN A 70 -4.79 2.10 -6.63
CA ASN A 70 -4.52 2.54 -5.25
C ASN A 70 -5.04 3.97 -4.95
N SER A 71 -5.96 4.45 -5.77
CA SER A 71 -6.47 5.82 -5.77
C SER A 71 -7.26 6.17 -4.51
N ASN A 72 -7.97 5.20 -3.92
CA ASN A 72 -8.72 5.41 -2.68
C ASN A 72 -7.83 5.78 -1.48
N LYS A 73 -6.56 5.38 -1.50
CA LYS A 73 -5.61 5.67 -0.43
C LYS A 73 -4.70 6.87 -0.72
N PHE A 74 -4.52 7.23 -1.99
CA PHE A 74 -3.56 8.25 -2.38
C PHE A 74 -4.20 9.41 -3.17
N ASP A 75 -4.67 9.15 -4.39
CA ASP A 75 -5.09 10.22 -5.31
C ASP A 75 -6.35 10.94 -4.82
N ILE A 76 -7.38 10.20 -4.42
CA ILE A 76 -8.66 10.79 -3.99
C ILE A 76 -8.52 11.63 -2.71
N PRO A 77 -7.86 11.16 -1.64
CA PRO A 77 -7.62 12.00 -0.46
C PRO A 77 -6.82 13.26 -0.77
N MET A 78 -5.82 13.16 -1.63
CA MET A 78 -5.00 14.30 -2.02
C MET A 78 -5.81 15.31 -2.85
N LEU A 79 -6.63 14.84 -3.79
CA LEU A 79 -7.50 15.68 -4.60
C LEU A 79 -8.56 16.40 -3.74
N ALA A 80 -9.18 15.67 -2.80
CA ALA A 80 -10.16 16.24 -1.86
C ALA A 80 -9.53 17.35 -1.01
N GLU A 81 -8.34 17.12 -0.48
CA GLU A 81 -7.61 18.11 0.32
C GLU A 81 -7.27 19.37 -0.50
N GLU A 82 -6.84 19.22 -1.75
CA GLU A 82 -6.53 20.39 -2.60
C GLU A 82 -7.79 21.15 -3.03
N PHE A 83 -8.92 20.48 -3.24
CA PHE A 83 -10.20 21.16 -3.44
C PHE A 83 -10.59 21.97 -2.21
N LEU A 84 -10.56 21.39 -1.02
CA LEU A 84 -10.86 22.08 0.24
C LEU A 84 -9.95 23.30 0.46
N ARG A 85 -8.64 23.16 0.22
CA ARG A 85 -7.69 24.28 0.29
C ARG A 85 -8.00 25.40 -0.72
N SER A 86 -8.65 25.04 -1.82
CA SER A 86 -9.06 25.99 -2.86
C SER A 86 -10.46 26.60 -2.61
N GLY A 87 -11.08 26.27 -1.47
CA GLY A 87 -12.42 26.74 -1.11
C GLY A 87 -13.56 26.06 -1.89
N ILE A 88 -13.30 24.85 -2.41
CA ILE A 88 -14.28 24.04 -3.14
C ILE A 88 -14.62 22.83 -2.29
N ASP A 89 -15.91 22.66 -1.99
CA ASP A 89 -16.46 21.49 -1.31
C ASP A 89 -16.98 20.49 -2.35
N PHE A 90 -16.06 19.74 -2.96
CA PHE A 90 -16.41 18.69 -3.91
C PHE A 90 -16.93 17.46 -3.16
N ASP A 91 -18.21 17.13 -3.38
CA ASP A 91 -18.88 16.05 -2.65
C ASP A 91 -18.54 14.66 -3.20
N PHE A 92 -17.45 14.09 -2.70
CA PHE A 92 -17.04 12.72 -3.05
C PHE A 92 -18.02 11.64 -2.60
N SER A 93 -19.00 11.94 -1.72
CA SER A 93 -20.01 10.94 -1.30
C SER A 93 -21.02 10.62 -2.41
N LYS A 94 -21.13 11.48 -3.41
CA LYS A 94 -22.04 11.33 -4.54
C LYS A 94 -21.43 10.64 -5.76
N VAL A 95 -20.16 10.27 -5.70
CA VAL A 95 -19.44 9.63 -6.80
C VAL A 95 -19.02 8.21 -6.42
N ARG A 96 -18.98 7.33 -7.40
CA ARG A 96 -18.43 5.98 -7.19
C ARG A 96 -16.92 6.01 -7.36
N LEU A 97 -16.22 5.42 -6.39
CA LEU A 97 -14.76 5.31 -6.40
C LEU A 97 -14.39 3.86 -6.75
N ILE A 98 -13.75 3.69 -7.89
CA ILE A 98 -13.37 2.39 -8.43
C ILE A 98 -11.85 2.27 -8.37
N ASP A 99 -11.35 1.43 -7.47
CA ASP A 99 -9.92 1.20 -7.30
C ASP A 99 -9.53 -0.17 -7.87
N ALA A 100 -8.83 -0.15 -9.00
CA ALA A 100 -8.39 -1.36 -9.69
C ALA A 100 -7.48 -2.23 -8.82
N SER A 101 -6.69 -1.65 -7.90
CA SER A 101 -5.89 -2.42 -6.96
C SER A 101 -6.75 -3.23 -5.97
N VAL A 102 -7.93 -2.73 -5.61
CA VAL A 102 -8.90 -3.46 -4.77
C VAL A 102 -9.49 -4.63 -5.54
N ILE A 103 -9.86 -4.41 -6.80
CA ILE A 103 -10.37 -5.48 -7.68
C ILE A 103 -9.29 -6.57 -7.81
N PHE A 104 -8.08 -6.18 -8.17
CA PHE A 104 -6.94 -7.11 -8.30
C PHE A 104 -6.73 -7.94 -7.02
N ARG A 105 -6.63 -7.29 -5.85
CA ARG A 105 -6.42 -8.00 -4.59
C ARG A 105 -7.57 -8.92 -4.18
N LYS A 106 -8.82 -8.63 -4.59
CA LYS A 106 -9.99 -9.45 -4.28
C LYS A 106 -10.16 -10.61 -5.24
N MET A 107 -9.83 -10.41 -6.51
CA MET A 107 -10.03 -11.41 -7.56
C MET A 107 -8.85 -12.36 -7.68
N GLU A 108 -7.63 -11.89 -7.51
CA GLU A 108 -6.42 -12.72 -7.57
C GLU A 108 -6.15 -13.37 -6.21
N ARG A 109 -6.29 -14.67 -6.16
CA ARG A 109 -6.08 -15.48 -4.95
C ARG A 109 -4.58 -15.52 -4.61
N ARG A 110 -4.29 -15.34 -3.32
CA ARG A 110 -2.93 -15.50 -2.74
C ARG A 110 -2.93 -16.73 -1.85
N ASN A 111 -3.01 -17.89 -2.44
CA ASN A 111 -2.97 -19.19 -1.78
C ASN A 111 -2.02 -20.14 -2.53
N LEU A 112 -1.76 -21.31 -1.96
CA LEU A 112 -0.82 -22.30 -2.52
C LEU A 112 -1.18 -22.69 -3.97
N ALA A 113 -2.46 -22.86 -4.30
CA ALA A 113 -2.89 -23.21 -5.66
C ALA A 113 -2.57 -22.09 -6.67
N ALA A 114 -2.75 -20.83 -6.28
CA ALA A 114 -2.40 -19.70 -7.12
C ALA A 114 -0.87 -19.56 -7.28
N ALA A 115 -0.11 -19.73 -6.21
CA ALA A 115 1.35 -19.74 -6.26
C ALA A 115 1.87 -20.88 -7.13
N TYR A 116 1.33 -22.10 -6.96
CA TYR A 116 1.72 -23.25 -7.77
C TYR A 116 1.46 -23.01 -9.27
N LYS A 117 0.28 -22.47 -9.60
CA LYS A 117 -0.05 -22.12 -10.99
C LYS A 117 0.90 -21.08 -11.57
N PHE A 118 1.26 -20.05 -10.79
CA PHE A 118 2.12 -18.97 -11.23
C PHE A 118 3.57 -19.42 -11.41
N TYR A 119 4.14 -20.06 -10.41
CA TYR A 119 5.56 -20.42 -10.41
C TYR A 119 5.86 -21.73 -11.12
N CYS A 120 4.96 -22.74 -11.03
CA CYS A 120 5.17 -24.05 -11.65
C CYS A 120 4.46 -24.18 -13.02
N GLY A 121 3.64 -23.20 -13.44
CA GLY A 121 2.96 -23.18 -14.74
C GLY A 121 1.82 -24.19 -14.89
N ARG A 122 1.43 -24.87 -13.82
CA ARG A 122 0.41 -25.95 -13.81
C ARG A 122 -0.61 -25.72 -12.69
N LYS A 123 -1.81 -26.29 -12.82
CA LYS A 123 -2.78 -26.27 -11.73
C LYS A 123 -2.36 -27.24 -10.63
N LEU A 124 -2.60 -26.85 -9.38
CA LEU A 124 -2.28 -27.69 -8.23
C LEU A 124 -2.99 -29.05 -8.30
N GLU A 125 -4.25 -29.02 -8.72
CA GLU A 125 -5.13 -30.20 -8.81
C GLU A 125 -4.70 -31.21 -9.89
N ASP A 126 -3.85 -30.80 -10.84
CA ASP A 126 -3.32 -31.71 -11.88
C ASP A 126 -2.21 -32.61 -11.31
N ASP A 127 -1.53 -32.18 -10.25
CA ASP A 127 -0.37 -32.87 -9.67
C ASP A 127 -0.63 -33.39 -8.25
N PHE A 128 -1.52 -32.72 -7.49
CA PHE A 128 -1.73 -32.96 -6.06
C PHE A 128 -3.21 -32.89 -5.67
N GLN A 129 -3.56 -33.62 -4.63
CA GLN A 129 -4.86 -33.47 -3.97
C GLN A 129 -4.73 -32.42 -2.85
N ALA A 130 -5.37 -31.26 -3.02
CA ALA A 130 -5.37 -30.18 -2.05
C ALA A 130 -5.93 -30.62 -0.69
N HIS A 131 -5.43 -30.01 0.38
CA HIS A 131 -5.80 -30.24 1.78
C HIS A 131 -5.36 -31.61 2.35
N LEU A 132 -4.48 -32.30 1.69
CA LEU A 132 -3.71 -33.40 2.29
C LEU A 132 -2.32 -32.88 2.66
N ALA A 133 -1.93 -33.01 3.93
CA ALA A 133 -0.74 -32.38 4.48
C ALA A 133 0.56 -32.74 3.73
N ASP A 134 0.70 -33.99 3.32
CA ASP A 134 1.85 -34.45 2.53
C ASP A 134 1.86 -33.85 1.11
N GLN A 135 0.70 -33.73 0.48
CA GLN A 135 0.55 -33.16 -0.86
C GLN A 135 0.78 -31.65 -0.84
N ASP A 136 0.18 -30.95 0.13
CA ASP A 136 0.40 -29.52 0.32
C ASP A 136 1.88 -29.23 0.64
N THR A 137 2.55 -30.07 1.41
CA THR A 137 3.99 -29.96 1.69
C THR A 137 4.82 -30.12 0.42
N MET A 138 4.53 -31.11 -0.42
CA MET A 138 5.23 -31.31 -1.70
C MET A 138 5.00 -30.14 -2.67
N ALA A 139 3.76 -29.65 -2.74
CA ALA A 139 3.44 -28.49 -3.56
C ALA A 139 4.17 -27.23 -3.08
N THR A 140 4.23 -26.99 -1.76
CA THR A 140 4.97 -25.89 -1.15
C THR A 140 6.45 -25.97 -1.48
N TRP A 141 7.05 -27.17 -1.38
CA TRP A 141 8.45 -27.37 -1.75
C TRP A 141 8.73 -27.03 -3.21
N LYS A 142 7.86 -27.46 -4.13
CA LYS A 142 8.00 -27.13 -5.56
C LYS A 142 7.83 -25.64 -5.84
N VAL A 143 6.91 -24.97 -5.15
CA VAL A 143 6.77 -23.51 -5.24
C VAL A 143 8.05 -22.82 -4.79
N LEU A 144 8.57 -23.16 -3.62
CA LEU A 144 9.82 -22.55 -3.11
C LEU A 144 10.99 -22.76 -4.08
N GLN A 145 11.16 -23.95 -4.63
CA GLN A 145 12.20 -24.22 -5.63
C GLN A 145 12.03 -23.35 -6.88
N ALA A 146 10.80 -23.19 -7.36
CA ALA A 146 10.50 -22.38 -8.54
C ALA A 146 10.67 -20.87 -8.26
N GLU A 147 10.35 -20.40 -7.04
CA GLU A 147 10.62 -19.03 -6.61
C GLU A 147 12.12 -18.73 -6.60
N LEU A 148 12.93 -19.60 -5.97
CA LEU A 148 14.39 -19.43 -5.93
C LEU A 148 15.02 -19.51 -7.32
N ASP A 149 14.48 -20.34 -8.21
CA ASP A 149 14.92 -20.41 -9.60
C ASP A 149 14.53 -19.15 -10.40
N MET A 150 13.30 -18.67 -10.22
CA MET A 150 12.79 -17.47 -10.92
C MET A 150 13.53 -16.20 -10.50
N TYR A 151 13.80 -16.04 -9.21
CA TYR A 151 14.41 -14.83 -8.64
C TYR A 151 15.92 -14.96 -8.43
N ALA A 152 16.56 -16.00 -8.98
CA ALA A 152 18.01 -16.16 -8.93
C ALA A 152 18.71 -14.91 -9.50
N PRO A 153 19.78 -14.41 -8.86
CA PRO A 153 20.44 -13.15 -9.23
C PRO A 153 20.81 -13.04 -10.69
N GLU A 154 21.22 -14.16 -11.31
CA GLU A 154 21.59 -14.22 -12.72
C GLU A 154 20.40 -14.15 -13.70
N LYS A 155 19.16 -14.29 -13.21
CA LYS A 155 17.92 -14.27 -14.01
C LYS A 155 17.16 -12.97 -13.88
N GLN A 156 17.56 -12.08 -12.96
CA GLN A 156 16.87 -10.83 -12.69
C GLN A 156 17.77 -9.63 -13.01
N GLU A 157 17.22 -8.66 -13.73
CA GLU A 157 17.87 -7.38 -14.02
C GLU A 157 17.72 -6.38 -12.86
N GLU A 158 16.53 -6.36 -12.23
CA GLU A 158 16.19 -5.46 -11.14
C GLU A 158 16.73 -5.99 -9.80
N GLU A 159 17.52 -5.17 -9.09
CA GLU A 159 18.19 -5.57 -7.82
C GLU A 159 17.19 -5.97 -6.72
N ASP A 160 16.05 -5.29 -6.64
CA ASP A 160 14.98 -5.54 -5.66
C ASP A 160 14.20 -6.84 -5.93
N ARG A 161 14.45 -7.49 -7.06
CA ARG A 161 13.88 -8.79 -7.43
C ARG A 161 14.85 -9.95 -7.34
N LYS A 162 16.09 -9.70 -6.93
CA LYS A 162 17.10 -10.75 -6.77
C LYS A 162 16.96 -11.41 -5.40
N LEU A 163 16.92 -12.72 -5.39
CA LEU A 163 16.93 -13.52 -4.16
C LEU A 163 18.01 -14.60 -4.26
N GLU A 164 19.06 -14.45 -3.47
CA GLU A 164 20.12 -15.44 -3.39
C GLU A 164 19.60 -16.71 -2.71
N ASN A 165 19.98 -17.87 -3.24
CA ASN A 165 19.69 -19.18 -2.62
C ASN A 165 20.62 -19.43 -1.43
N ASP A 166 20.56 -18.54 -0.45
CA ASP A 166 21.23 -18.63 0.84
C ASP A 166 20.21 -18.57 1.96
N MET A 167 20.30 -19.44 2.95
CA MET A 167 19.28 -19.60 3.98
C MET A 167 19.14 -18.37 4.87
N ASP A 168 20.22 -17.66 5.15
CA ASP A 168 20.19 -16.45 5.98
C ASP A 168 19.56 -15.29 5.20
N VAL A 169 19.87 -15.18 3.90
CA VAL A 169 19.25 -14.17 3.00
C VAL A 169 17.77 -14.43 2.85
N ILE A 170 17.36 -15.68 2.58
CA ILE A 170 15.93 -16.05 2.46
C ILE A 170 15.17 -15.80 3.77
N ALA A 171 15.76 -16.18 4.90
CA ALA A 171 15.16 -15.97 6.20
C ALA A 171 14.98 -14.47 6.53
N GLU A 172 15.95 -13.63 6.18
CA GLU A 172 15.86 -12.19 6.35
C GLU A 172 14.77 -11.59 5.44
N PHE A 173 14.74 -12.00 4.17
CA PHE A 173 13.71 -11.57 3.20
C PHE A 173 12.29 -11.92 3.64
N CYS A 174 12.12 -13.07 4.31
CA CYS A 174 10.81 -13.53 4.81
C CYS A 174 10.40 -12.90 6.14
N LYS A 175 11.23 -12.05 6.74
CA LYS A 175 10.84 -11.34 7.96
C LYS A 175 9.67 -10.41 7.68
N PRO A 176 8.69 -10.31 8.59
CA PRO A 176 7.60 -9.35 8.46
C PRO A 176 8.12 -7.92 8.51
N ASP A 177 7.53 -7.02 7.73
CA ASP A 177 7.86 -5.59 7.68
C ASP A 177 7.71 -4.87 9.02
N SER A 178 6.90 -5.42 9.92
CA SER A 178 6.74 -4.94 11.29
C SER A 178 7.35 -5.94 12.27
N PRO A 179 8.15 -5.50 13.23
CA PRO A 179 8.70 -6.39 14.24
C PRO A 179 7.57 -6.97 15.10
N ASN A 180 7.20 -8.22 14.84
CA ASN A 180 6.23 -8.93 15.66
C ASN A 180 6.89 -9.36 16.97
N VAL A 181 6.12 -9.29 18.06
CA VAL A 181 6.52 -9.80 19.38
C VAL A 181 6.23 -11.30 19.49
N ASP A 182 5.18 -11.75 18.80
CA ASP A 182 4.75 -13.13 18.76
C ASP A 182 4.78 -13.72 17.34
N PHE A 183 4.91 -15.03 17.22
CA PHE A 183 4.93 -15.73 15.92
C PHE A 183 3.66 -15.56 15.08
N ALA A 184 2.52 -15.33 15.73
CA ALA A 184 1.25 -15.15 15.03
C ALA A 184 1.06 -13.72 14.51
N GLY A 185 1.97 -12.78 14.85
CA GLY A 185 1.88 -11.38 14.48
C GLY A 185 0.70 -10.64 15.10
N ARG A 186 0.17 -11.16 16.21
CA ARG A 186 -0.96 -10.56 16.94
C ARG A 186 -0.52 -9.43 17.87
N ILE A 187 0.74 -9.48 18.30
CA ILE A 187 1.39 -8.47 19.13
C ILE A 187 2.59 -7.93 18.35
N ALA A 188 2.70 -6.61 18.27
CA ALA A 188 3.78 -5.91 17.60
C ALA A 188 4.40 -4.87 18.52
N TRP A 189 5.61 -4.39 18.19
CA TRP A 189 6.18 -3.24 18.85
C TRP A 189 5.53 -1.95 18.32
N GLY A 190 5.00 -1.15 19.22
CA GLY A 190 4.43 0.16 18.91
C GLY A 190 5.14 1.27 19.67
N THR A 191 5.23 2.46 19.07
CA THR A 191 5.83 3.63 19.70
C THR A 191 4.87 4.29 20.68
N VAL A 192 5.31 4.50 21.91
CA VAL A 192 4.54 5.24 22.93
C VAL A 192 4.52 6.73 22.58
N LYS A 193 3.32 7.30 22.48
CA LYS A 193 3.14 8.74 22.21
C LYS A 193 2.73 9.48 23.47
N GLY A 194 3.28 10.68 23.64
CA GLY A 194 2.87 11.60 24.68
C GLY A 194 1.52 12.28 24.40
N PRO A 195 1.01 13.11 25.32
CA PRO A 195 -0.25 13.84 25.15
C PRO A 195 -0.25 14.80 23.94
N ASP A 196 0.92 15.20 23.47
CA ASP A 196 1.14 16.03 22.30
C ASP A 196 1.21 15.24 20.97
N GLY A 197 1.02 13.91 21.05
CA GLY A 197 1.08 12.99 19.89
C GLY A 197 2.49 12.65 19.42
N LYS A 198 3.55 13.17 20.07
CA LYS A 198 4.93 12.87 19.72
C LYS A 198 5.44 11.61 20.42
N PRO A 199 6.40 10.89 19.80
CA PRO A 199 7.06 9.76 20.45
C PRO A 199 7.68 10.16 21.80
N LEU A 200 7.48 9.33 22.81
CA LEU A 200 8.26 9.41 24.04
C LEU A 200 9.62 8.78 23.81
N LEU A 201 10.67 9.44 24.30
CA LEU A 201 12.03 8.96 24.15
C LEU A 201 12.53 8.28 25.43
N ASN A 202 13.39 7.30 25.24
CA ASN A 202 14.21 6.72 26.28
C ASN A 202 15.38 7.68 26.63
N PRO A 203 16.09 7.47 27.74
CA PRO A 203 17.25 8.29 28.12
C PRO A 203 18.39 8.32 27.09
N ASP A 204 18.48 7.31 26.24
CA ASP A 204 19.44 7.19 25.13
C ASP A 204 19.01 7.89 23.83
N GLY A 205 17.83 8.52 23.82
CA GLY A 205 17.28 9.23 22.68
C GLY A 205 16.48 8.33 21.71
N SER A 206 16.42 7.03 21.92
CA SER A 206 15.59 6.11 21.13
C SER A 206 14.12 6.27 21.45
N GLU A 207 13.22 5.96 20.49
CA GLU A 207 11.79 5.95 20.73
C GLU A 207 11.39 4.84 21.71
N ARG A 208 10.58 5.18 22.70
CA ARG A 208 10.09 4.22 23.65
C ARG A 208 9.07 3.30 23.00
N GLN A 209 9.41 2.01 22.95
CA GLN A 209 8.58 0.95 22.40
C GLN A 209 7.77 0.24 23.46
N VAL A 210 6.59 -0.24 23.11
CA VAL A 210 5.72 -1.08 23.97
C VAL A 210 5.00 -2.09 23.09
N GLU A 211 4.69 -3.24 23.71
CA GLU A 211 3.87 -4.25 23.05
C GLU A 211 2.45 -3.74 22.83
N VAL A 212 1.96 -3.77 21.60
CA VAL A 212 0.60 -3.37 21.21
C VAL A 212 -0.11 -4.51 20.49
N PHE A 213 -1.43 -4.55 20.57
CA PHE A 213 -2.20 -5.45 19.72
C PHE A 213 -2.13 -5.00 18.28
N ASN A 214 -1.86 -5.92 17.34
CA ASN A 214 -1.75 -5.65 15.91
C ASN A 214 -3.04 -5.99 15.13
N PHE A 215 -4.16 -6.27 15.80
CA PHE A 215 -5.41 -6.66 15.18
C PHE A 215 -6.64 -6.34 16.04
N GLY A 216 -7.82 -6.46 15.43
CA GLY A 216 -9.10 -6.38 16.12
C GLY A 216 -9.43 -5.01 16.71
N LYS A 217 -10.34 -5.01 17.69
CA LYS A 217 -10.87 -3.77 18.32
C LYS A 217 -9.84 -3.01 19.16
N TYR A 218 -8.74 -3.65 19.50
CA TYR A 218 -7.65 -3.07 20.31
C TYR A 218 -6.35 -2.89 19.52
N LYS A 219 -6.43 -2.86 18.18
CA LYS A 219 -5.27 -2.59 17.35
C LYS A 219 -4.59 -1.29 17.77
N ASP A 220 -3.24 -1.32 17.84
CA ASP A 220 -2.35 -0.23 18.25
C ASP A 220 -2.49 0.23 19.73
N ILE A 221 -3.26 -0.49 20.54
CA ILE A 221 -3.39 -0.21 21.99
C ILE A 221 -2.41 -1.09 22.75
N PRO A 222 -1.70 -0.53 23.76
CA PRO A 222 -0.77 -1.30 24.58
C PRO A 222 -1.40 -2.52 25.23
N VAL A 223 -0.75 -3.67 25.14
CA VAL A 223 -1.20 -4.95 25.72
C VAL A 223 -1.50 -4.79 27.20
N ALA A 224 -0.62 -4.13 27.97
CA ALA A 224 -0.81 -3.89 29.39
C ALA A 224 -2.04 -3.03 29.72
N GLU A 225 -2.45 -2.15 28.80
CA GLU A 225 -3.65 -1.32 28.96
C GLU A 225 -4.91 -2.14 28.70
N VAL A 226 -4.91 -2.96 27.65
CA VAL A 226 -6.04 -3.85 27.33
C VAL A 226 -6.24 -4.87 28.44
N LEU A 227 -5.19 -5.47 28.96
CA LEU A 227 -5.28 -6.44 30.06
C LEU A 227 -5.93 -5.85 31.33
N ARG A 228 -5.75 -4.56 31.59
CA ARG A 228 -6.42 -3.87 32.72
C ARG A 228 -7.90 -3.59 32.44
N ARG A 229 -8.25 -3.28 31.18
CA ARG A 229 -9.64 -2.93 30.80
C ARG A 229 -10.50 -4.15 30.50
N ASP A 230 -9.92 -5.14 29.86
CA ASP A 230 -10.61 -6.34 29.35
C ASP A 230 -9.70 -7.58 29.51
N PRO A 231 -9.56 -8.10 30.75
CA PRO A 231 -8.68 -9.24 31.00
C PRO A 231 -9.04 -10.50 30.20
N GLY A 232 -10.32 -10.64 29.82
CA GLY A 232 -10.80 -11.78 29.04
C GLY A 232 -10.36 -11.76 27.58
N TYR A 233 -9.95 -10.60 27.05
CA TYR A 233 -9.56 -10.49 25.66
C TYR A 233 -8.32 -11.32 25.31
N TYR A 234 -7.37 -11.43 26.24
CA TYR A 234 -6.16 -12.23 26.04
C TYR A 234 -6.45 -13.75 25.94
N SER A 235 -7.47 -14.23 26.67
CA SER A 235 -7.85 -15.65 26.62
C SER A 235 -8.57 -16.03 25.32
N TRP A 236 -9.00 -15.04 24.54
CA TRP A 236 -9.66 -15.24 23.25
C TRP A 236 -8.67 -15.26 22.07
N ILE A 237 -7.45 -14.79 22.28
CA ILE A 237 -6.35 -14.74 21.30
C ILE A 237 -5.63 -16.08 21.26
#